data_07a5fa7add39d3b1ad4c773dd30a95c7
#
_entry.id   07a5fa7add39d3b1ad4c773dd30a95c7
#
_cell.length_a   1.000
_cell.length_b   1.000
_cell.length_c   1.000
_cell.angle_alpha   90.00
_cell.angle_beta   90.00
_cell.angle_gamma   90.00
#
_symmetry.space_group_name_H-M   'P 1'
#
loop_
_entity.id
_entity.type
_entity.pdbx_description
1 polymer ?
#
loop_
_entity_poly.entity_id
_entity_poly.type
_entity_poly.pdbx_seq_one_letter_code
_entity_poly.pdbx_strand_id
1 'polypeptide(L)'
;MSARALTDQQLNTWEREGFLVLKGFADATTCKAMLNAAVVISRSSANDEPIGDTEVVLETAPSPASKHPEDRVAKIFRVHHQGGIFAEFLHRPRLGDLLGHLLGNDVDCFLSQFVFKSPGALGQPWHQDAWYFRMKPSNQVSAWLAVTKTTIDNSPLWVLPGSHREPVHAVEPDPRPG
;
A
#
# COMPACT_ATOMS: atom_id res chain seq x y z
N MET A 1 27.74 15.27 1.26
CA MET A 1 26.40 15.88 1.12
C MET A 1 25.50 14.83 0.49
N SER A 2 24.52 14.31 1.21
CA SER A 2 23.53 13.39 0.63
C SER A 2 22.77 14.11 -0.47
N ALA A 3 22.59 13.48 -1.63
CA ALA A 3 21.79 14.04 -2.71
C ALA A 3 20.36 14.25 -2.16
N ARG A 4 19.76 15.42 -2.42
CA ARG A 4 18.41 15.74 -1.98
C ARG A 4 17.44 14.68 -2.49
N ALA A 5 16.69 14.05 -1.63
CA ALA A 5 15.78 12.94 -1.98
C ALA A 5 14.68 13.38 -2.98
N LEU A 6 14.28 14.64 -2.94
CA LEU A 6 13.29 15.26 -3.82
C LEU A 6 13.83 16.58 -4.41
N THR A 7 13.44 16.86 -5.65
CA THR A 7 13.68 18.16 -6.29
C THR A 7 12.72 19.21 -5.76
N ASP A 8 13.05 20.50 -5.93
CA ASP A 8 12.16 21.62 -5.52
C ASP A 8 10.81 21.55 -6.27
N GLN A 9 10.80 21.12 -7.53
CA GLN A 9 9.56 20.91 -8.28
C GLN A 9 8.70 19.79 -7.69
N GLN A 10 9.30 18.70 -7.24
CA GLN A 10 8.58 17.60 -6.57
C GLN A 10 8.02 18.06 -5.23
N LEU A 11 8.77 18.83 -4.45
CA LEU A 11 8.28 19.41 -3.19
C LEU A 11 7.08 20.35 -3.42
N ASN A 12 7.18 21.25 -4.37
CA ASN A 12 6.07 22.15 -4.73
C ASN A 12 4.82 21.35 -5.19
N THR A 13 5.04 20.24 -5.90
CA THR A 13 3.94 19.35 -6.31
C THR A 13 3.33 18.64 -5.10
N TRP A 14 4.16 18.12 -4.20
CA TRP A 14 3.71 17.51 -2.95
C TRP A 14 2.86 18.47 -2.11
N GLU A 15 3.36 19.68 -1.90
CA GLU A 15 2.64 20.70 -1.12
C GLU A 15 1.32 21.10 -1.78
N ARG A 16 1.26 21.18 -3.09
CA ARG A 16 0.06 21.57 -3.82
C ARG A 16 -0.95 20.45 -3.94
N GLU A 17 -0.51 19.26 -4.32
CA GLU A 17 -1.38 18.14 -4.70
C GLU A 17 -1.61 17.13 -3.58
N GLY A 18 -0.67 17.01 -2.62
CA GLY A 18 -0.71 16.01 -1.54
C GLY A 18 -0.24 14.62 -1.94
N PHE A 19 0.28 14.45 -3.15
CA PHE A 19 0.87 13.20 -3.61
C PHE A 19 1.98 13.42 -4.63
N LEU A 20 2.82 12.38 -4.80
CA LEU A 20 3.85 12.32 -5.84
C LEU A 20 3.80 11.00 -6.58
N VAL A 21 4.08 11.05 -7.88
CA VAL A 21 4.28 9.85 -8.70
C VAL A 21 5.76 9.70 -9.02
N LEU A 22 6.40 8.70 -8.46
CA LEU A 22 7.82 8.43 -8.62
C LEU A 22 8.02 7.22 -9.54
N LYS A 23 8.18 7.46 -10.84
CA LYS A 23 8.39 6.41 -11.84
C LYS A 23 9.72 5.68 -11.62
N GLY A 24 9.74 4.36 -11.82
CA GLY A 24 10.96 3.56 -11.69
C GLY A 24 11.52 3.51 -10.26
N PHE A 25 10.65 3.62 -9.26
CA PHE A 25 11.08 3.54 -7.86
C PHE A 25 11.55 2.14 -7.46
N ALA A 26 10.89 1.11 -7.97
CA ALA A 26 11.32 -0.29 -7.87
C ALA A 26 11.46 -0.89 -9.27
N ASP A 27 12.41 -1.81 -9.42
CA ASP A 27 12.61 -2.55 -10.66
C ASP A 27 11.65 -3.76 -10.76
N ALA A 28 11.57 -4.35 -11.95
CA ALA A 28 10.69 -5.48 -12.21
C ALA A 28 11.05 -6.72 -11.38
N THR A 29 12.33 -6.91 -11.06
CA THR A 29 12.81 -8.02 -10.23
C THR A 29 12.30 -7.90 -8.81
N THR A 30 12.40 -6.72 -8.22
CA THR A 30 11.84 -6.40 -6.89
C THR A 30 10.33 -6.62 -6.86
N CYS A 31 9.60 -6.09 -7.84
CA CYS A 31 8.15 -6.25 -7.92
C CYS A 31 7.74 -7.73 -8.04
N LYS A 32 8.43 -8.49 -8.88
CA LYS A 32 8.18 -9.94 -9.02
C LYS A 32 8.48 -10.71 -7.73
N ALA A 33 9.56 -10.36 -7.03
CA ALA A 33 9.88 -10.98 -5.75
C ALA A 33 8.81 -10.70 -4.68
N MET A 34 8.29 -9.46 -4.60
CA MET A 34 7.20 -9.10 -3.71
C MET A 34 5.91 -9.86 -4.04
N LEU A 35 5.55 -9.96 -5.31
CA LEU A 35 4.37 -10.73 -5.72
C LEU A 35 4.49 -12.20 -5.33
N ASN A 36 5.65 -12.82 -5.61
CA ASN A 36 5.88 -14.21 -5.26
C ASN A 36 5.81 -14.43 -3.74
N ALA A 37 6.40 -13.54 -2.94
CA ALA A 37 6.33 -13.63 -1.49
C ALA A 37 4.88 -13.50 -0.97
N ALA A 38 4.09 -12.60 -1.51
CA ALA A 38 2.68 -12.45 -1.15
C ALA A 38 1.85 -13.70 -1.51
N VAL A 39 2.12 -14.33 -2.66
CA VAL A 39 1.48 -15.60 -3.06
C VAL A 39 1.86 -16.73 -2.08
N VAL A 40 3.12 -16.82 -1.68
CA VAL A 40 3.57 -17.82 -0.68
C VAL A 40 2.82 -17.63 0.63
N ILE A 41 2.76 -16.41 1.18
CA ILE A 41 2.02 -16.12 2.42
C ILE A 41 0.54 -16.52 2.30
N SER A 42 -0.10 -16.20 1.17
CA SER A 42 -1.51 -16.55 0.91
C SER A 42 -1.75 -18.05 0.95
N ARG A 43 -0.84 -18.84 0.37
CA ARG A 43 -0.93 -20.31 0.33
C ARG A 43 -0.63 -20.93 1.67
N SER A 44 0.38 -20.46 2.39
CA SER A 44 0.67 -20.89 3.77
C SER A 44 -0.53 -20.65 4.69
N SER A 45 -1.13 -19.47 4.62
CA SER A 45 -2.36 -19.17 5.38
C SER A 45 -3.52 -20.11 5.02
N ALA A 46 -3.70 -20.43 3.74
CA ALA A 46 -4.77 -21.33 3.30
C ALA A 46 -4.54 -22.80 3.73
N ASN A 47 -3.32 -23.16 4.08
CA ASN A 47 -2.93 -24.49 4.59
C ASN A 47 -2.79 -24.52 6.11
N ASP A 48 -3.25 -23.49 6.83
CA ASP A 48 -3.08 -23.31 8.27
C ASP A 48 -1.62 -23.35 8.75
N GLU A 49 -0.68 -23.00 7.86
CA GLU A 49 0.73 -22.88 8.19
C GLU A 49 1.01 -21.56 8.94
N PRO A 50 1.99 -21.53 9.86
CA PRO A 50 2.31 -20.32 10.60
C PRO A 50 2.78 -19.19 9.68
N ILE A 51 2.17 -18.00 9.82
CA ILE A 51 2.52 -16.76 9.12
C ILE A 51 2.92 -15.62 10.07
N GLY A 52 3.31 -15.95 11.30
CA GLY A 52 3.70 -14.97 12.31
C GLY A 52 2.61 -13.93 12.59
N ASP A 53 3.01 -12.66 12.75
CA ASP A 53 2.09 -11.54 13.01
C ASP A 53 1.37 -11.02 11.76
N THR A 54 1.56 -11.66 10.62
CA THR A 54 0.89 -11.30 9.36
C THR A 54 -0.56 -11.75 9.39
N GLU A 55 -1.44 -10.97 8.83
CA GLU A 55 -2.87 -11.26 8.77
C GLU A 55 -3.33 -11.28 7.30
N VAL A 56 -3.95 -12.38 6.89
CA VAL A 56 -4.53 -12.54 5.55
C VAL A 56 -6.03 -12.30 5.63
N VAL A 57 -6.50 -11.29 4.90
CA VAL A 57 -7.92 -10.95 4.79
C VAL A 57 -8.46 -11.45 3.46
N LEU A 58 -9.50 -12.26 3.52
CA LEU A 58 -10.15 -12.80 2.33
C LEU A 58 -11.19 -11.82 1.76
N GLU A 59 -11.45 -11.94 0.47
CA GLU A 59 -12.58 -11.28 -0.17
C GLU A 59 -13.90 -11.82 0.41
N THR A 60 -14.84 -10.93 0.68
CA THR A 60 -16.18 -11.29 1.18
C THR A 60 -17.01 -12.04 0.13
N ALA A 61 -16.78 -11.70 -1.14
CA ALA A 61 -17.47 -12.32 -2.29
C ALA A 61 -16.45 -12.69 -3.37
N PRO A 62 -15.65 -13.76 -3.16
CA PRO A 62 -14.64 -14.16 -4.14
C PRO A 62 -15.32 -14.61 -5.46
N SER A 63 -14.64 -14.32 -6.57
CA SER A 63 -15.12 -14.74 -7.89
C SER A 63 -15.30 -16.26 -7.96
N PRO A 64 -16.37 -16.77 -8.57
CA PRO A 64 -16.51 -18.21 -8.87
C PRO A 64 -15.36 -18.77 -9.73
N ALA A 65 -14.64 -17.92 -10.44
CA ALA A 65 -13.47 -18.28 -11.24
C ALA A 65 -12.18 -18.41 -10.43
N SER A 66 -12.19 -18.10 -9.13
CA SER A 66 -11.03 -18.23 -8.24
C SER A 66 -10.57 -19.70 -8.15
N LYS A 67 -9.34 -19.97 -8.62
CA LYS A 67 -8.77 -21.32 -8.68
C LYS A 67 -7.69 -21.56 -7.63
N HIS A 68 -7.03 -20.49 -7.20
CA HIS A 68 -5.91 -20.54 -6.27
C HIS A 68 -6.23 -19.81 -4.97
N PRO A 69 -5.58 -20.13 -3.85
CA PRO A 69 -5.79 -19.43 -2.59
C PRO A 69 -5.64 -17.92 -2.69
N GLU A 70 -4.60 -17.45 -3.41
CA GLU A 70 -4.33 -16.03 -3.61
C GLU A 70 -5.43 -15.28 -4.37
N ASP A 71 -6.22 -15.96 -5.20
CA ASP A 71 -7.35 -15.35 -5.93
C ASP A 71 -8.49 -14.93 -4.99
N ARG A 72 -8.50 -15.45 -3.77
CA ARG A 72 -9.51 -15.20 -2.75
C ARG A 72 -9.04 -14.20 -1.70
N VAL A 73 -7.79 -13.74 -1.78
CA VAL A 73 -7.22 -12.78 -0.83
C VAL A 73 -7.53 -11.36 -1.27
N ALA A 74 -8.06 -10.54 -0.36
CA ALA A 74 -8.22 -9.11 -0.55
C ALA A 74 -6.92 -8.37 -0.23
N LYS A 75 -6.34 -8.67 0.94
CA LYS A 75 -5.11 -8.03 1.40
C LYS A 75 -4.37 -8.87 2.44
N ILE A 76 -3.09 -8.58 2.58
CA ILE A 76 -2.23 -9.15 3.63
C ILE A 76 -1.67 -7.97 4.43
N PHE A 77 -1.95 -7.92 5.72
CA PHE A 77 -1.43 -6.90 6.62
C PHE A 77 -0.09 -7.30 7.23
N ARG A 78 0.71 -6.30 7.58
CA ARG A 78 2.00 -6.43 8.28
C ARG A 78 3.02 -7.30 7.52
N VAL A 79 3.00 -7.22 6.18
CA VAL A 79 3.91 -8.02 5.34
C VAL A 79 5.40 -7.80 5.66
N HIS A 80 5.77 -6.62 6.19
CA HIS A 80 7.15 -6.34 6.59
C HIS A 80 7.63 -7.20 7.78
N HIS A 81 6.73 -7.74 8.60
CA HIS A 81 7.07 -8.66 9.68
C HIS A 81 7.52 -10.04 9.16
N GLN A 82 7.23 -10.38 7.92
CA GLN A 82 7.72 -11.61 7.30
C GLN A 82 9.23 -11.57 6.98
N GLY A 83 9.87 -10.41 7.11
CA GLY A 83 11.26 -10.27 6.69
C GLY A 83 11.41 -10.26 5.15
N GLY A 84 12.56 -10.73 4.66
CA GLY A 84 12.85 -10.87 3.24
C GLY A 84 12.58 -9.60 2.44
N ILE A 85 12.05 -9.77 1.24
CA ILE A 85 11.89 -8.66 0.26
C ILE A 85 11.06 -7.49 0.78
N PHE A 86 10.07 -7.73 1.66
CA PHE A 86 9.24 -6.65 2.19
C PHE A 86 10.01 -5.80 3.21
N ALA A 87 10.71 -6.45 4.15
CA ALA A 87 11.56 -5.75 5.11
C ALA A 87 12.75 -5.07 4.41
N GLU A 88 13.40 -5.76 3.47
CA GLU A 88 14.49 -5.20 2.67
C GLU A 88 14.07 -3.95 1.91
N PHE A 89 12.87 -3.96 1.32
CA PHE A 89 12.34 -2.80 0.61
C PHE A 89 12.04 -1.64 1.55
N LEU A 90 11.46 -1.92 2.72
CA LEU A 90 11.17 -0.92 3.75
C LEU A 90 12.45 -0.21 4.22
N HIS A 91 13.55 -0.95 4.36
CA HIS A 91 14.82 -0.41 4.83
C HIS A 91 15.72 0.13 3.69
N ARG A 92 15.20 0.26 2.46
CA ARG A 92 15.98 0.89 1.38
C ARG A 92 16.28 2.35 1.69
N PRO A 93 17.55 2.77 1.62
CA PRO A 93 17.93 4.16 1.92
C PRO A 93 17.09 5.17 1.13
N ARG A 94 16.84 4.91 -0.16
CA ARG A 94 16.04 5.79 -1.02
C ARG A 94 14.61 6.01 -0.48
N LEU A 95 13.99 5.00 0.13
CA LEU A 95 12.66 5.14 0.74
C LEU A 95 12.75 5.90 2.05
N GLY A 96 13.71 5.58 2.89
CA GLY A 96 13.96 6.28 4.16
C GLY A 96 14.27 7.75 3.94
N ASP A 97 15.18 8.09 3.02
CA ASP A 97 15.53 9.48 2.67
C ASP A 97 14.31 10.25 2.16
N LEU A 98 13.48 9.63 1.33
CA LEU A 98 12.25 10.22 0.80
C LEU A 98 11.27 10.55 1.93
N LEU A 99 10.95 9.56 2.77
CA LEU A 99 9.99 9.72 3.86
C LEU A 99 10.53 10.64 4.95
N GLY A 100 11.80 10.53 5.30
CA GLY A 100 12.47 11.44 6.23
C GLY A 100 12.43 12.90 5.75
N HIS A 101 12.49 13.13 4.43
CA HIS A 101 12.36 14.47 3.86
C HIS A 101 10.94 15.04 3.99
N LEU A 102 9.91 14.18 3.91
CA LEU A 102 8.51 14.60 3.97
C LEU A 102 7.96 14.69 5.39
N LEU A 103 8.42 13.82 6.30
CA LEU A 103 7.87 13.68 7.65
C LEU A 103 8.80 14.16 8.76
N GLY A 104 10.09 14.31 8.47
CA GLY A 104 11.16 14.50 9.45
C GLY A 104 12.03 13.26 9.57
N ASN A 105 13.09 13.32 10.38
CA ASN A 105 14.12 12.29 10.39
C ASN A 105 13.73 10.97 11.07
N ASP A 106 12.81 11.00 12.01
CA ASP A 106 12.37 9.82 12.76
C ASP A 106 11.07 9.28 12.16
N VAL A 107 11.20 8.36 11.21
CA VAL A 107 10.08 7.74 10.49
C VAL A 107 9.92 6.30 10.91
N ASP A 108 8.71 5.94 11.31
CA ASP A 108 8.33 4.57 11.65
C ASP A 108 7.29 4.02 10.66
N CYS A 109 7.34 2.71 10.41
CA CYS A 109 6.36 2.00 9.61
C CYS A 109 5.36 1.28 10.53
N PHE A 110 4.27 1.93 10.86
CA PHE A 110 3.25 1.33 11.72
C PHE A 110 2.39 0.27 11.02
N LEU A 111 2.28 0.34 9.68
CA LEU A 111 1.51 -0.61 8.89
C LEU A 111 2.10 -0.78 7.50
N SER A 112 2.17 -2.02 7.04
CA SER A 112 2.34 -2.35 5.63
C SER A 112 1.27 -3.31 5.18
N GLN A 113 0.87 -3.23 3.92
CA GLN A 113 -0.11 -4.14 3.35
C GLN A 113 0.23 -4.47 1.91
N PHE A 114 -0.10 -5.70 1.51
CA PHE A 114 -0.11 -6.11 0.11
C PHE A 114 -1.56 -6.32 -0.31
N VAL A 115 -2.00 -5.59 -1.35
CA VAL A 115 -3.39 -5.61 -1.80
C VAL A 115 -3.50 -6.38 -3.10
N PHE A 116 -4.37 -7.38 -3.12
CA PHE A 116 -4.75 -8.09 -4.33
C PHE A 116 -5.98 -7.44 -4.97
N LYS A 117 -6.07 -7.54 -6.28
CA LYS A 117 -7.26 -7.12 -7.04
C LYS A 117 -7.62 -8.22 -8.03
N SER A 118 -8.20 -9.28 -7.48
CA SER A 118 -8.77 -10.37 -8.27
C SER A 118 -9.98 -9.90 -9.06
N PRO A 119 -10.34 -10.55 -10.18
CA PRO A 119 -11.53 -10.22 -10.94
C PRO A 119 -12.79 -10.21 -10.06
N GLY A 120 -13.52 -9.09 -10.08
CA GLY A 120 -14.72 -8.91 -9.25
C GLY A 120 -14.46 -8.36 -7.85
N ALA A 121 -13.20 -8.19 -7.44
CA ALA A 121 -12.87 -7.59 -6.15
C ALA A 121 -13.42 -6.17 -6.03
N LEU A 122 -14.01 -5.86 -4.86
CA LEU A 122 -14.54 -4.53 -4.58
C LEU A 122 -13.41 -3.53 -4.32
N GLY A 123 -13.61 -2.27 -4.72
CA GLY A 123 -12.76 -1.15 -4.32
C GLY A 123 -13.10 -0.68 -2.93
N GLN A 124 -12.19 0.03 -2.28
CA GLN A 124 -12.53 0.79 -1.09
C GLN A 124 -13.24 2.10 -1.47
N PRO A 125 -14.20 2.59 -0.68
CA PRO A 125 -14.76 3.92 -0.85
C PRO A 125 -13.69 4.99 -0.65
N TRP A 126 -13.96 6.21 -1.11
CA TRP A 126 -13.09 7.35 -0.87
C TRP A 126 -12.88 7.57 0.63
N HIS A 127 -11.64 7.70 1.04
CA HIS A 127 -11.26 7.94 2.43
C HIS A 127 -9.93 8.68 2.53
N GLN A 128 -9.68 9.24 3.67
CA GLN A 128 -8.37 9.67 4.12
C GLN A 128 -7.90 8.65 5.17
N ASP A 129 -6.65 8.18 5.08
CA ASP A 129 -6.11 7.18 6.02
C ASP A 129 -6.23 7.63 7.48
N ALA A 130 -6.15 8.95 7.72
CA ALA A 130 -6.34 9.56 9.04
C ALA A 130 -7.73 9.29 9.66
N TRP A 131 -8.73 8.91 8.88
CA TRP A 131 -10.03 8.47 9.41
C TRP A 131 -9.91 7.15 10.20
N TYR A 132 -9.11 6.22 9.67
CA TYR A 132 -8.89 4.92 10.30
C TYR A 132 -7.80 4.99 11.37
N PHE A 133 -6.71 5.70 11.06
CA PHE A 133 -5.50 5.78 11.88
C PHE A 133 -5.45 7.13 12.59
N ARG A 134 -6.19 7.27 13.68
CA ARG A 134 -6.29 8.52 14.45
C ARG A 134 -5.03 8.80 15.28
N MET A 135 -3.88 8.90 14.61
CA MET A 135 -2.58 9.14 15.25
C MET A 135 -2.40 10.59 15.70
N LYS A 136 -1.54 10.78 16.67
CA LYS A 136 -1.07 12.09 17.13
C LYS A 136 0.45 12.09 17.25
N PRO A 137 1.18 12.96 16.50
CA PRO A 137 0.66 13.88 15.49
C PRO A 137 0.05 13.17 14.30
N SER A 138 -0.79 13.84 13.53
CA SER A 138 -1.50 13.29 12.37
C SER A 138 -0.69 13.33 11.06
N ASN A 139 0.63 13.48 11.15
CA ASN A 139 1.54 13.51 10.01
C ASN A 139 1.87 12.08 9.56
N GLN A 140 1.06 11.54 8.70
CA GLN A 140 1.26 10.21 8.10
C GLN A 140 1.33 10.29 6.59
N VAL A 141 2.12 9.43 5.99
CA VAL A 141 2.28 9.30 4.53
C VAL A 141 2.18 7.83 4.14
N SER A 142 1.40 7.54 3.12
CA SER A 142 1.32 6.21 2.53
C SER A 142 2.20 6.13 1.28
N ALA A 143 3.12 5.17 1.24
CA ALA A 143 3.91 4.85 0.07
C ALA A 143 3.27 3.66 -0.68
N TRP A 144 2.55 3.96 -1.78
CA TRP A 144 1.92 2.94 -2.61
C TRP A 144 2.83 2.54 -3.77
N LEU A 145 3.06 1.24 -3.96
CA LEU A 145 3.86 0.69 -5.05
C LEU A 145 2.99 -0.17 -5.97
N ALA A 146 2.96 0.15 -7.25
CA ALA A 146 2.37 -0.71 -8.29
C ALA A 146 3.30 -1.91 -8.54
N VAL A 147 3.02 -3.05 -7.92
CA VAL A 147 3.81 -4.29 -8.06
C VAL A 147 3.56 -4.97 -9.41
N THR A 148 2.35 -4.82 -9.94
CA THR A 148 1.96 -5.28 -11.28
C THR A 148 1.50 -4.12 -12.14
N LYS A 149 1.34 -4.34 -13.45
CA LYS A 149 0.78 -3.33 -14.35
C LYS A 149 -0.63 -2.96 -13.89
N THR A 150 -0.81 -1.68 -13.56
CA THR A 150 -2.09 -1.13 -13.09
C THR A 150 -2.70 -0.24 -14.16
N THR A 151 -3.96 -0.49 -14.50
CA THR A 151 -4.75 0.25 -15.49
C THR A 151 -6.14 0.53 -14.94
N ILE A 152 -6.92 1.34 -15.65
CA ILE A 152 -8.32 1.62 -15.28
C ILE A 152 -9.15 0.33 -15.17
N ASP A 153 -8.83 -0.67 -16.00
CA ASP A 153 -9.60 -1.91 -16.06
C ASP A 153 -9.31 -2.89 -14.90
N ASN A 154 -8.21 -2.67 -14.14
CA ASN A 154 -7.82 -3.54 -13.04
C ASN A 154 -7.71 -2.84 -11.69
N SER A 155 -8.58 -1.86 -11.45
CA SER A 155 -8.73 -1.18 -10.16
C SER A 155 -7.48 -0.43 -9.67
N PRO A 156 -7.12 0.69 -10.32
CA PRO A 156 -5.99 1.51 -9.90
C PRO A 156 -6.30 2.25 -8.59
N LEU A 157 -5.25 2.76 -7.96
CA LEU A 157 -5.42 3.75 -6.91
C LEU A 157 -5.89 5.08 -7.54
N TRP A 158 -6.91 5.67 -6.97
CA TRP A 158 -7.39 7.01 -7.28
C TRP A 158 -7.00 7.97 -6.18
N VAL A 159 -6.58 9.17 -6.55
CA VAL A 159 -6.21 10.23 -5.61
C VAL A 159 -6.94 11.50 -6.00
N LEU A 160 -7.49 12.20 -5.01
CA LEU A 160 -8.09 13.52 -5.19
C LEU A 160 -7.04 14.60 -4.88
N PRO A 161 -6.53 15.32 -5.88
CA PRO A 161 -5.52 16.35 -5.68
C PRO A 161 -5.99 17.42 -4.69
N GLY A 162 -5.11 17.84 -3.78
CA GLY A 162 -5.38 18.90 -2.81
C GLY A 162 -6.18 18.47 -1.58
N SER A 163 -6.76 17.25 -1.56
CA SER A 163 -7.62 16.79 -0.46
C SER A 163 -6.89 16.62 0.88
N HIS A 164 -5.57 16.58 0.89
CA HIS A 164 -4.76 16.55 2.12
C HIS A 164 -4.88 17.82 2.96
N ARG A 165 -5.40 18.91 2.40
CA ARG A 165 -5.65 20.19 3.10
C ARG A 165 -7.06 20.27 3.69
N GLU A 166 -7.92 19.36 3.29
CA GLU A 166 -9.27 19.30 3.82
C GLU A 166 -9.28 18.66 5.21
N PRO A 167 -10.29 18.97 6.04
CA PRO A 167 -10.50 18.23 7.28
C PRO A 167 -10.68 16.74 6.99
N VAL A 168 -10.42 15.90 7.99
CA VAL A 168 -10.70 14.47 7.86
C VAL A 168 -12.21 14.25 7.78
N HIS A 169 -12.66 13.73 6.64
CA HIS A 169 -14.06 13.41 6.38
C HIS A 169 -14.44 12.03 6.92
N ALA A 170 -15.68 11.88 7.34
CA ALA A 170 -16.23 10.57 7.64
C ALA A 170 -16.28 9.72 6.36
N VAL A 171 -15.93 8.45 6.50
CA VAL A 171 -16.07 7.50 5.38
C VAL A 171 -17.54 7.10 5.27
N GLU A 172 -18.14 7.38 4.13
CA GLU A 172 -19.48 6.91 3.84
C GLU A 172 -19.49 5.40 3.63
N PRO A 173 -20.50 4.70 4.17
CA PRO A 173 -20.65 3.27 3.92
C PRO A 173 -20.70 2.96 2.42
N ASP A 174 -20.02 1.91 1.99
CA ASP A 174 -20.14 1.43 0.62
C ASP A 174 -21.56 0.85 0.42
N PRO A 175 -22.38 1.41 -0.47
CA PRO A 175 -23.74 0.92 -0.69
C PRO A 175 -23.77 -0.42 -1.44
N ARG A 176 -22.63 -0.89 -1.96
CA ARG A 176 -22.55 -2.17 -2.65
C ARG A 176 -22.59 -3.31 -1.64
N PRO A 177 -23.36 -4.39 -1.92
CA PRO A 177 -23.36 -5.57 -1.06
C PRO A 177 -21.94 -6.18 -1.06
N GLY A 178 -21.35 -6.28 0.15
CA GLY A 178 -20.08 -6.96 0.42
C GLY A 178 -20.28 -8.42 0.70
#